data_94a65182e04dfe7d9a19018ff1dccc18
#
_entry.id   94a65182e04dfe7d9a19018ff1dccc18
#
_cell.length_a   1.000
_cell.length_b   1.000
_cell.length_c   1.000
_cell.angle_alpha   90.00
_cell.angle_beta   90.00
_cell.angle_gamma   90.00
#
_symmetry.space_group_name_H-M   'P 1'
#
loop_
_entity.id
_entity.type
_entity.pdbx_description
1 polymer ?
#
loop_
_entity_poly.entity_id
_entity_poly.type
_entity_poly.pdbx_seq_one_letter_code
_entity_poly.pdbx_strand_id
1 'polypeptide(L)'
;MASISFLTMFLSGCGNSGMLEPIATATDTAIPTITITVTVTPDLCAPENIRAEVDKVHRHMREFDDASTLAASIQREQLSAPTADLQKIRREAEDELVPPCLSTLRDYQIKHMNSVIDTLIAFMGINDPLALDCVDVAENTQEAGICQSIATARQQHDQYTLELARILEIPIITAPANVTPSETPTP
;
A
#
# COMPACT_ATOMS: atom_id res chain seq x y z
N MET A 1 -1.16 13.12 -36.83
CA MET A 1 -2.46 13.35 -37.45
C MET A 1 -3.02 12.02 -37.89
N ALA A 2 -3.93 11.44 -37.16
CA ALA A 2 -4.77 10.31 -37.59
C ALA A 2 -6.03 10.34 -36.74
N SER A 3 -7.12 10.86 -37.33
CA SER A 3 -8.47 10.86 -36.76
C SER A 3 -9.09 9.51 -36.96
N ILE A 4 -9.61 8.91 -35.89
CA ILE A 4 -10.47 7.72 -35.97
C ILE A 4 -11.89 8.15 -35.59
N SER A 5 -12.76 8.22 -36.62
CA SER A 5 -14.20 8.42 -36.49
C SER A 5 -14.86 7.11 -36.06
N PHE A 6 -15.60 7.16 -34.96
CA PHE A 6 -16.52 6.08 -34.58
C PHE A 6 -17.92 6.36 -35.11
N LEU A 7 -18.37 5.44 -35.93
CA LEU A 7 -19.64 5.43 -36.62
C LEU A 7 -20.72 4.80 -35.73
N THR A 8 -21.71 5.58 -35.34
CA THR A 8 -22.92 5.13 -34.62
C THR A 8 -23.95 4.55 -35.58
N MET A 9 -24.32 3.28 -35.39
CA MET A 9 -25.47 2.67 -36.06
C MET A 9 -26.66 2.61 -35.11
N PHE A 10 -27.69 3.41 -35.42
CA PHE A 10 -29.04 3.27 -34.89
C PHE A 10 -29.84 2.31 -35.77
N LEU A 11 -30.39 1.26 -35.20
CA LEU A 11 -31.43 0.47 -35.82
C LEU A 11 -32.76 0.70 -35.07
N SER A 12 -33.62 1.46 -35.71
CA SER A 12 -35.05 1.57 -35.38
C SER A 12 -35.79 0.39 -35.99
N GLY A 13 -36.53 -0.37 -35.18
CA GLY A 13 -37.44 -1.41 -35.62
C GLY A 13 -38.82 -1.20 -35.01
N CYS A 14 -39.72 -0.49 -35.74
CA CYS A 14 -41.14 -0.50 -35.47
C CYS A 14 -41.77 -1.73 -36.12
N GLY A 15 -42.38 -2.60 -35.35
CA GLY A 15 -43.26 -3.68 -35.80
C GLY A 15 -44.57 -3.64 -35.02
N ASN A 16 -45.57 -3.00 -35.61
CA ASN A 16 -46.94 -3.00 -35.14
C ASN A 16 -47.71 -4.18 -35.74
N SER A 17 -48.24 -5.10 -34.94
CA SER A 17 -49.23 -6.07 -35.36
C SER A 17 -50.20 -6.33 -34.22
N GLY A 18 -51.36 -5.76 -34.35
CA GLY A 18 -52.48 -6.07 -33.48
C GLY A 18 -53.00 -7.47 -33.71
N MET A 19 -53.33 -8.16 -32.63
CA MET A 19 -54.26 -9.31 -32.67
C MET A 19 -54.84 -9.59 -31.27
N LEU A 20 -56.17 -9.41 -31.18
CA LEU A 20 -57.15 -10.14 -30.39
C LEU A 20 -56.75 -10.56 -28.95
N GLU A 21 -57.37 -9.88 -28.00
CA GLU A 21 -57.38 -10.25 -26.58
C GLU A 21 -58.01 -11.64 -26.37
N PRO A 22 -57.35 -12.56 -25.70
CA PRO A 22 -57.99 -13.62 -24.97
C PRO A 22 -58.34 -13.12 -23.55
N ILE A 23 -59.57 -13.36 -23.14
CA ILE A 23 -60.11 -13.13 -21.79
C ILE A 23 -59.19 -13.83 -20.80
N ALA A 24 -58.47 -13.03 -20.00
CA ALA A 24 -57.60 -13.53 -18.97
C ALA A 24 -58.44 -14.12 -17.83
N THR A 25 -58.41 -15.44 -17.71
CA THR A 25 -58.80 -16.12 -16.44
C THR A 25 -57.86 -15.66 -15.35
N ALA A 26 -58.40 -15.04 -14.29
CA ALA A 26 -57.63 -14.63 -13.12
C ALA A 26 -57.00 -15.89 -12.47
N THR A 27 -55.73 -16.13 -12.78
CA THR A 27 -54.92 -17.10 -12.06
C THR A 27 -54.47 -16.41 -10.78
N ASP A 28 -54.84 -16.96 -9.65
CA ASP A 28 -54.32 -16.53 -8.32
C ASP A 28 -52.79 -16.61 -8.36
N THR A 29 -52.19 -15.48 -8.65
CA THR A 29 -50.72 -15.36 -8.63
C THR A 29 -50.30 -15.31 -7.16
N ALA A 30 -49.77 -16.42 -6.66
CA ALA A 30 -49.14 -16.45 -5.34
C ALA A 30 -48.06 -15.35 -5.29
N ILE A 31 -48.28 -14.37 -4.42
CA ILE A 31 -47.31 -13.28 -4.19
C ILE A 31 -46.03 -13.92 -3.67
N PRO A 32 -44.88 -13.82 -4.36
CA PRO A 32 -43.62 -14.37 -3.84
C PRO A 32 -43.27 -13.64 -2.54
N THR A 33 -43.26 -14.40 -1.43
CA THR A 33 -42.77 -13.91 -0.16
C THR A 33 -41.28 -13.66 -0.31
N ILE A 34 -40.87 -12.39 -0.42
CA ILE A 34 -39.46 -11.99 -0.44
C ILE A 34 -38.91 -12.23 0.98
N THR A 35 -38.24 -13.36 1.17
CA THR A 35 -37.46 -13.60 2.39
C THR A 35 -36.21 -12.75 2.29
N ILE A 36 -36.17 -11.63 3.03
CA ILE A 36 -34.97 -10.81 3.17
C ILE A 36 -34.00 -11.59 4.06
N THR A 37 -33.05 -12.28 3.46
CA THR A 37 -31.92 -12.87 4.18
C THR A 37 -31.00 -11.73 4.55
N VAL A 38 -30.96 -11.34 5.82
CA VAL A 38 -30.00 -10.37 6.34
C VAL A 38 -28.63 -11.05 6.33
N THR A 39 -27.81 -10.73 5.34
CA THR A 39 -26.41 -11.15 5.32
C THR A 39 -25.67 -10.26 6.31
N VAL A 40 -25.27 -10.82 7.44
CA VAL A 40 -24.44 -10.13 8.42
C VAL A 40 -23.04 -9.98 7.79
N THR A 41 -22.64 -8.75 7.50
CA THR A 41 -21.25 -8.46 7.07
C THR A 41 -20.33 -8.73 8.26
N PRO A 42 -19.29 -9.58 8.12
CA PRO A 42 -18.38 -9.85 9.22
C PRO A 42 -17.64 -8.58 9.65
N ASP A 43 -17.46 -8.42 10.96
CA ASP A 43 -16.58 -7.37 11.49
C ASP A 43 -15.11 -7.77 11.26
N LEU A 44 -14.46 -7.09 10.31
CA LEU A 44 -13.07 -7.34 9.94
C LEU A 44 -12.08 -6.89 11.02
N CYS A 45 -12.53 -6.05 11.96
CA CYS A 45 -11.72 -5.62 13.11
C CYS A 45 -11.84 -6.54 14.33
N ALA A 46 -12.71 -7.56 14.27
CA ALA A 46 -12.82 -8.54 15.36
C ALA A 46 -11.51 -9.35 15.50
N PRO A 47 -11.14 -9.76 16.74
CA PRO A 47 -9.88 -10.46 17.01
C PRO A 47 -9.64 -11.71 16.14
N GLU A 48 -10.70 -12.43 15.79
CA GLU A 48 -10.65 -13.61 14.93
C GLU A 48 -10.35 -13.28 13.46
N ASN A 49 -10.68 -12.07 12.99
CA ASN A 49 -10.54 -11.65 11.59
C ASN A 49 -9.30 -10.75 11.36
N ILE A 50 -8.90 -9.98 12.38
CA ILE A 50 -7.89 -8.94 12.25
C ILE A 50 -6.55 -9.45 11.70
N ARG A 51 -6.13 -10.66 12.07
CA ARG A 51 -4.88 -11.26 11.61
C ARG A 51 -4.85 -11.44 10.10
N ALA A 52 -5.94 -11.92 9.50
CA ALA A 52 -6.04 -12.09 8.06
C ALA A 52 -5.99 -10.74 7.32
N GLU A 53 -6.58 -9.70 7.91
CA GLU A 53 -6.55 -8.34 7.34
C GLU A 53 -5.15 -7.71 7.46
N VAL A 54 -4.46 -7.92 8.59
CA VAL A 54 -3.05 -7.51 8.77
C VAL A 54 -2.15 -8.18 7.75
N ASP A 55 -2.34 -9.48 7.46
CA ASP A 55 -1.52 -10.22 6.49
C ASP A 55 -1.62 -9.62 5.07
N LYS A 56 -2.76 -9.04 4.68
CA LYS A 56 -2.92 -8.33 3.40
C LYS A 56 -2.01 -7.10 3.35
N VAL A 57 -2.07 -6.25 4.36
CA VAL A 57 -1.23 -5.05 4.47
C VAL A 57 0.25 -5.43 4.51
N HIS A 58 0.60 -6.40 5.36
CA HIS A 58 1.99 -6.81 5.56
C HIS A 58 2.61 -7.50 4.33
N ARG A 59 1.81 -8.13 3.47
CA ARG A 59 2.29 -8.70 2.20
C ARG A 59 2.92 -7.63 1.31
N HIS A 60 2.25 -6.49 1.11
CA HIS A 60 2.79 -5.38 0.32
C HIS A 60 4.04 -4.78 0.95
N MET A 61 4.11 -4.72 2.28
CA MET A 61 5.30 -4.23 2.97
C MET A 61 6.51 -5.11 2.69
N ARG A 62 6.37 -6.45 2.83
CA ARG A 62 7.45 -7.40 2.54
C ARG A 62 7.89 -7.34 1.08
N GLU A 63 6.95 -7.29 0.14
CA GLU A 63 7.25 -7.18 -1.29
C GLU A 63 8.02 -5.90 -1.59
N PHE A 64 7.65 -4.79 -0.95
CA PHE A 64 8.34 -3.52 -1.09
C PHE A 64 9.75 -3.56 -0.50
N ASP A 65 9.92 -4.14 0.69
CA ASP A 65 11.22 -4.26 1.37
C ASP A 65 12.19 -5.14 0.57
N ASP A 66 11.70 -6.26 0.02
CA ASP A 66 12.49 -7.13 -0.85
C ASP A 66 12.94 -6.38 -2.12
N ALA A 67 12.03 -5.67 -2.78
CA ALA A 67 12.33 -4.88 -3.97
C ALA A 67 13.27 -3.70 -3.67
N SER A 68 13.10 -3.01 -2.53
CA SER A 68 13.96 -1.90 -2.12
C SER A 68 15.37 -2.36 -1.76
N THR A 69 15.51 -3.52 -1.13
CA THR A 69 16.79 -4.16 -0.84
C THR A 69 17.53 -4.51 -2.13
N LEU A 70 16.81 -5.05 -3.13
CA LEU A 70 17.38 -5.29 -4.45
C LEU A 70 17.82 -3.99 -5.12
N ALA A 71 16.98 -2.95 -5.10
CA ALA A 71 17.30 -1.64 -5.65
C ALA A 71 18.57 -1.03 -5.02
N ALA A 72 18.74 -1.18 -3.71
CA ALA A 72 19.93 -0.70 -2.99
C ALA A 72 21.24 -1.38 -3.42
N SER A 73 21.18 -2.54 -4.09
CA SER A 73 22.35 -3.28 -4.62
C SER A 73 22.68 -2.95 -6.08
N ILE A 74 21.84 -2.14 -6.74
CA ILE A 74 21.96 -1.82 -8.17
C ILE A 74 22.72 -0.51 -8.36
N GLN A 75 23.47 -0.41 -9.48
CA GLN A 75 24.17 0.82 -9.83
C GLN A 75 23.17 1.95 -10.11
N ARG A 76 23.53 3.18 -9.70
CA ARG A 76 22.67 4.37 -9.79
C ARG A 76 22.03 4.57 -11.17
N GLU A 77 22.80 4.36 -12.23
CA GLU A 77 22.36 4.53 -13.62
C GLU A 77 21.26 3.55 -14.05
N GLN A 78 21.07 2.48 -13.27
CA GLN A 78 20.08 1.42 -13.53
C GLN A 78 18.89 1.47 -12.58
N LEU A 79 18.81 2.46 -11.66
CA LEU A 79 17.77 2.56 -10.63
C LEU A 79 16.39 2.94 -11.16
N SER A 80 16.27 3.47 -12.37
CA SER A 80 14.98 3.95 -12.90
C SER A 80 13.92 2.85 -12.98
N ALA A 81 14.27 1.65 -13.44
CA ALA A 81 13.34 0.54 -13.54
C ALA A 81 12.94 0.00 -12.15
N PRO A 82 13.87 -0.34 -11.23
CA PRO A 82 13.52 -0.72 -9.86
C PRO A 82 12.67 0.32 -9.12
N THR A 83 12.95 1.62 -9.32
CA THR A 83 12.14 2.67 -8.70
C THR A 83 10.70 2.67 -9.25
N ALA A 84 10.51 2.41 -10.56
CA ALA A 84 9.18 2.27 -11.14
C ALA A 84 8.42 1.04 -10.59
N ASP A 85 9.12 -0.06 -10.33
CA ASP A 85 8.55 -1.25 -9.70
C ASP A 85 8.11 -0.96 -8.25
N LEU A 86 8.93 -0.27 -7.47
CA LEU A 86 8.57 0.18 -6.12
C LEU A 86 7.34 1.10 -6.14
N GLN A 87 7.25 2.03 -7.09
CA GLN A 87 6.06 2.87 -7.26
C GLN A 87 4.81 2.05 -7.60
N LYS A 88 4.96 0.96 -8.33
CA LYS A 88 3.84 0.05 -8.63
C LYS A 88 3.36 -0.65 -7.36
N ILE A 89 4.26 -1.27 -6.57
CA ILE A 89 3.92 -1.93 -5.30
C ILE A 89 3.24 -0.94 -4.34
N ARG A 90 3.73 0.30 -4.25
CA ARG A 90 3.12 1.34 -3.42
C ARG A 90 1.68 1.64 -3.85
N ARG A 91 1.41 1.77 -5.16
CA ARG A 91 0.03 1.98 -5.65
C ARG A 91 -0.88 0.80 -5.33
N GLU A 92 -0.39 -0.43 -5.48
CA GLU A 92 -1.14 -1.64 -5.12
C GLU A 92 -1.47 -1.66 -3.62
N ALA A 93 -0.54 -1.23 -2.76
CA ALA A 93 -0.79 -1.06 -1.34
C ALA A 93 -1.79 0.06 -1.02
N GLU A 94 -1.81 1.16 -1.80
CA GLU A 94 -2.81 2.23 -1.67
C GLU A 94 -4.22 1.79 -2.09
N ASP A 95 -4.31 0.93 -3.09
CA ASP A 95 -5.58 0.43 -3.63
C ASP A 95 -6.16 -0.73 -2.79
N GLU A 96 -5.35 -1.37 -1.92
CA GLU A 96 -5.82 -2.43 -1.03
C GLU A 96 -6.86 -1.90 -0.04
N LEU A 97 -8.03 -2.52 -0.01
CA LEU A 97 -9.08 -2.15 0.93
C LEU A 97 -8.76 -2.69 2.32
N VAL A 98 -8.62 -1.79 3.27
CA VAL A 98 -8.33 -2.14 4.68
C VAL A 98 -9.44 -1.69 5.60
N PRO A 99 -9.76 -2.48 6.65
CA PRO A 99 -10.74 -2.07 7.65
C PRO A 99 -10.23 -0.85 8.45
N PRO A 100 -11.14 -0.03 9.04
CA PRO A 100 -10.77 1.20 9.74
C PRO A 100 -9.74 1.02 10.85
N CYS A 101 -9.74 -0.13 11.53
CA CYS A 101 -8.79 -0.44 12.60
C CYS A 101 -7.33 -0.59 12.11
N LEU A 102 -7.09 -0.76 10.80
CA LEU A 102 -5.77 -0.86 10.20
C LEU A 102 -5.33 0.43 9.46
N SER A 103 -6.13 1.50 9.51
CA SER A 103 -5.84 2.75 8.79
C SER A 103 -4.48 3.33 9.20
N THR A 104 -4.17 3.35 10.50
CA THR A 104 -2.88 3.86 11.02
C THR A 104 -1.70 3.01 10.55
N LEU A 105 -1.84 1.68 10.56
CA LEU A 105 -0.81 0.76 10.06
C LEU A 105 -0.53 1.03 8.57
N ARG A 106 -1.58 1.14 7.75
CA ARG A 106 -1.47 1.47 6.33
C ARG A 106 -0.83 2.83 6.10
N ASP A 107 -1.20 3.83 6.90
CA ASP A 107 -0.62 5.18 6.78
C ASP A 107 0.90 5.18 7.00
N TYR A 108 1.40 4.45 7.98
CA TYR A 108 2.84 4.29 8.19
C TYR A 108 3.51 3.54 7.04
N GLN A 109 2.88 2.48 6.54
CA GLN A 109 3.34 1.73 5.38
C GLN A 109 3.54 2.64 4.16
N ILE A 110 2.51 3.39 3.77
CA ILE A 110 2.56 4.26 2.59
C ILE A 110 3.57 5.39 2.77
N LYS A 111 3.66 5.98 3.97
CA LYS A 111 4.68 7.00 4.27
C LYS A 111 6.09 6.45 4.16
N HIS A 112 6.34 5.24 4.68
CA HIS A 112 7.63 4.57 4.52
C HIS A 112 7.97 4.37 3.05
N MET A 113 7.07 3.76 2.28
CA MET A 113 7.25 3.51 0.85
C MET A 113 7.55 4.80 0.06
N ASN A 114 6.81 5.88 0.32
CA ASN A 114 7.06 7.17 -0.30
C ASN A 114 8.46 7.70 0.04
N SER A 115 8.86 7.66 1.32
CA SER A 115 10.18 8.16 1.74
C SER A 115 11.33 7.38 1.11
N VAL A 116 11.20 6.06 0.93
CA VAL A 116 12.21 5.24 0.23
C VAL A 116 12.25 5.60 -1.26
N ILE A 117 11.11 5.71 -1.93
CA ILE A 117 11.04 6.08 -3.35
C ILE A 117 11.64 7.47 -3.58
N ASP A 118 11.28 8.45 -2.75
CA ASP A 118 11.80 9.82 -2.84
C ASP A 118 13.32 9.85 -2.63
N THR A 119 13.84 9.03 -1.70
CA THR A 119 15.27 8.85 -1.49
C THR A 119 15.97 8.34 -2.74
N LEU A 120 15.44 7.30 -3.40
CA LEU A 120 16.02 6.73 -4.62
C LEU A 120 15.99 7.73 -5.78
N ILE A 121 14.87 8.46 -5.95
CA ILE A 121 14.74 9.50 -6.97
C ILE A 121 15.76 10.61 -6.73
N ALA A 122 15.89 11.10 -5.51
CA ALA A 122 16.85 12.12 -5.16
C ALA A 122 18.30 11.63 -5.38
N PHE A 123 18.60 10.38 -4.99
CA PHE A 123 19.92 9.75 -5.19
C PHE A 123 20.30 9.62 -6.66
N MET A 124 19.35 9.34 -7.55
CA MET A 124 19.61 9.33 -9.00
C MET A 124 20.03 10.72 -9.52
N GLY A 125 19.60 11.79 -8.87
CA GLY A 125 19.89 13.17 -9.26
C GLY A 125 21.22 13.75 -8.72
N ILE A 126 21.94 13.04 -7.81
CA ILE A 126 23.20 13.56 -7.26
C ILE A 126 24.32 13.48 -8.30
N ASN A 127 25.17 14.53 -8.33
CA ASN A 127 26.34 14.55 -9.21
C ASN A 127 27.47 13.65 -8.71
N ASP A 128 27.72 13.62 -7.39
CA ASP A 128 28.76 12.79 -6.76
C ASP A 128 28.18 11.92 -5.63
N PRO A 129 27.80 10.66 -5.94
CA PRO A 129 27.22 9.77 -4.92
C PRO A 129 28.23 9.28 -3.88
N LEU A 130 29.56 9.39 -4.14
CA LEU A 130 30.60 8.99 -3.18
C LEU A 130 30.76 10.00 -2.04
N ALA A 131 30.25 11.22 -2.22
CA ALA A 131 30.25 12.25 -1.20
C ALA A 131 29.07 12.15 -0.20
N LEU A 132 28.17 11.17 -0.35
CA LEU A 132 27.02 11.02 0.54
C LEU A 132 27.44 10.43 1.88
N ASP A 133 27.85 11.30 2.81
CA ASP A 133 28.09 10.97 4.22
C ASP A 133 27.03 11.68 5.09
N CYS A 134 26.09 10.91 5.64
CA CYS A 134 25.00 11.47 6.46
C CYS A 134 25.45 11.93 7.87
N VAL A 135 26.74 11.84 8.23
CA VAL A 135 27.25 12.28 9.53
C VAL A 135 27.60 13.76 9.52
N ASP A 136 28.27 14.24 8.44
CA ASP A 136 28.82 15.59 8.33
C ASP A 136 28.27 16.41 7.16
N VAL A 137 27.00 16.15 6.78
CA VAL A 137 26.36 16.86 5.66
C VAL A 137 26.03 18.30 6.04
N ALA A 138 26.47 19.26 5.21
CA ALA A 138 26.12 20.66 5.38
C ALA A 138 24.62 20.90 5.22
N GLU A 139 24.01 21.67 6.12
CA GLU A 139 22.59 22.02 6.06
C GLU A 139 22.25 22.69 4.71
N ASN A 140 21.03 22.45 4.23
CA ASN A 140 20.49 22.99 2.96
C ASN A 140 21.19 22.51 1.67
N THR A 141 21.84 21.37 1.69
CA THR A 141 22.34 20.68 0.51
C THR A 141 21.36 19.62 0.02
N GLN A 142 21.53 19.15 -1.22
CA GLN A 142 20.75 18.03 -1.76
C GLN A 142 21.02 16.74 -0.96
N GLU A 143 22.27 16.54 -0.54
CA GLU A 143 22.73 15.43 0.27
C GLU A 143 22.02 15.42 1.65
N ALA A 144 21.88 16.58 2.30
CA ALA A 144 21.11 16.73 3.54
C ALA A 144 19.65 16.30 3.37
N GLY A 145 19.03 16.67 2.25
CA GLY A 145 17.67 16.24 1.91
C GLY A 145 17.55 14.72 1.80
N ILE A 146 18.52 14.06 1.18
CA ILE A 146 18.55 12.59 1.05
C ILE A 146 18.74 11.94 2.41
N CYS A 147 19.68 12.42 3.22
CA CYS A 147 19.91 11.91 4.57
C CYS A 147 18.66 12.05 5.45
N GLN A 148 17.96 13.17 5.35
CA GLN A 148 16.69 13.36 6.04
C GLN A 148 15.60 12.39 5.55
N SER A 149 15.51 12.13 4.24
CA SER A 149 14.56 11.17 3.67
C SER A 149 14.85 9.75 4.15
N ILE A 150 16.12 9.35 4.24
CA ILE A 150 16.55 8.07 4.81
C ILE A 150 16.13 7.96 6.29
N ALA A 151 16.38 8.99 7.08
CA ALA A 151 15.99 9.02 8.50
C ALA A 151 14.47 8.93 8.65
N THR A 152 13.71 9.65 7.82
CA THR A 152 12.25 9.61 7.78
C THR A 152 11.74 8.22 7.41
N ALA A 153 12.32 7.58 6.38
CA ALA A 153 11.95 6.23 5.98
C ALA A 153 12.13 5.23 7.13
N ARG A 154 13.27 5.28 7.84
CA ARG A 154 13.52 4.44 9.03
C ARG A 154 12.51 4.70 10.13
N GLN A 155 12.25 5.96 10.46
CA GLN A 155 11.25 6.31 11.47
C GLN A 155 9.86 5.78 11.13
N GLN A 156 9.42 5.90 9.88
CA GLN A 156 8.12 5.38 9.45
C GLN A 156 8.05 3.85 9.49
N HIS A 157 9.14 3.17 9.15
CA HIS A 157 9.25 1.72 9.30
C HIS A 157 9.17 1.28 10.77
N ASP A 158 9.84 1.99 11.68
CA ASP A 158 9.78 1.71 13.11
C ASP A 158 8.35 1.91 13.65
N GLN A 159 7.67 2.98 13.25
CA GLN A 159 6.28 3.23 13.63
C GLN A 159 5.33 2.14 13.09
N TYR A 160 5.55 1.70 11.83
CA TYR A 160 4.83 0.57 11.25
C TYR A 160 5.00 -0.70 12.10
N THR A 161 6.23 -1.02 12.46
CA THR A 161 6.56 -2.23 13.25
C THR A 161 5.94 -2.17 14.65
N LEU A 162 5.98 -1.01 15.31
CA LEU A 162 5.36 -0.80 16.61
C LEU A 162 3.83 -0.95 16.54
N GLU A 163 3.20 -0.37 15.53
CA GLU A 163 1.76 -0.48 15.34
C GLU A 163 1.32 -1.91 15.00
N LEU A 164 2.09 -2.60 14.16
CA LEU A 164 1.88 -4.01 13.84
C LEU A 164 1.94 -4.88 15.10
N ALA A 165 2.95 -4.69 15.94
CA ALA A 165 3.09 -5.41 17.20
C ALA A 165 1.93 -5.11 18.16
N ARG A 166 1.47 -3.86 18.22
CA ARG A 166 0.31 -3.44 19.02
C ARG A 166 -0.97 -4.14 18.58
N ILE A 167 -1.21 -4.20 17.26
CA ILE A 167 -2.42 -4.84 16.72
C ILE A 167 -2.40 -6.35 16.95
N LEU A 168 -1.24 -6.99 16.82
CA LEU A 168 -1.08 -8.43 17.00
C LEU A 168 -0.84 -8.84 18.46
N GLU A 169 -0.82 -7.87 19.41
CA GLU A 169 -0.53 -8.10 20.84
C GLU A 169 0.82 -8.81 21.06
N ILE A 170 1.80 -8.54 20.19
CA ILE A 170 3.14 -9.12 20.32
C ILE A 170 3.95 -8.30 21.33
N PRO A 171 4.51 -8.92 22.39
CA PRO A 171 5.34 -8.20 23.34
C PRO A 171 6.61 -7.66 22.65
N ILE A 172 6.80 -6.35 22.67
CA ILE A 172 8.02 -5.72 22.18
C ILE A 172 9.10 -5.88 23.23
N ILE A 173 10.07 -6.75 22.97
CA ILE A 173 11.27 -6.86 23.79
C ILE A 173 12.17 -5.66 23.42
N THR A 174 12.01 -4.55 24.13
CA THR A 174 12.98 -3.47 24.08
C THR A 174 14.29 -4.00 24.65
N ALA A 175 15.33 -4.11 23.82
CA ALA A 175 16.67 -4.41 24.31
C ALA A 175 17.02 -3.39 25.40
N PRO A 176 17.55 -3.82 26.56
CA PRO A 176 17.90 -2.89 27.62
C PRO A 176 18.94 -1.90 27.08
N ALA A 177 18.58 -0.62 27.07
CA ALA A 177 19.51 0.46 26.83
C ALA A 177 20.55 0.40 27.96
N ASN A 178 21.81 0.18 27.62
CA ASN A 178 22.98 0.08 28.45
C ASN A 178 23.48 -1.33 28.79
N VAL A 179 24.23 -1.88 27.86
CA VAL A 179 25.44 -2.59 28.27
C VAL A 179 26.57 -1.53 28.30
N THR A 180 26.78 -0.90 29.44
CA THR A 180 28.01 -0.14 29.69
C THR A 180 29.19 -1.08 29.44
N PRO A 181 30.14 -0.74 28.54
CA PRO A 181 31.32 -1.59 28.34
C PRO A 181 32.02 -1.72 29.71
N SER A 182 32.11 -2.95 30.21
CA SER A 182 32.89 -3.25 31.41
C SER A 182 34.33 -2.85 31.12
N GLU A 183 34.82 -1.86 31.85
CA GLU A 183 36.24 -1.48 31.82
C GLU A 183 37.08 -2.71 32.14
N THR A 184 37.88 -3.14 31.18
CA THR A 184 38.86 -4.20 31.35
C THR A 184 39.92 -3.68 32.31
N PRO A 185 40.17 -4.30 33.49
CA PRO A 185 41.27 -3.87 34.35
C PRO A 185 42.60 -4.12 33.64
N THR A 186 43.34 -3.04 33.44
CA THR A 186 44.74 -3.08 32.94
C THR A 186 45.64 -3.66 34.01
N PRO A 187 46.57 -4.57 33.66
CA PRO A 187 47.51 -5.21 34.58
C PRO A 187 48.58 -4.26 35.15
#